data_372bc377b9b9381a57535d1a820ac60c
#
_entry.id   372bc377b9b9381a57535d1a820ac60c
#
_cell.length_a   1.000
_cell.length_b   1.000
_cell.length_c   1.000
_cell.angle_alpha   90.00
_cell.angle_beta   90.00
_cell.angle_gamma   90.00
#
_symmetry.space_group_name_H-M   'P 1'
#
loop_
_entity.id
_entity.type
_entity.pdbx_description
1 polymer ?
#
loop_
_entity_poly.entity_id
_entity_poly.type
_entity_poly.pdbx_seq_one_letter_code
_entity_poly.pdbx_strand_id
1 'polypeptide(L)'
;GTPASANAQHYALIVAELAMLRRLIETAGGIQEMAYNAEDAVDETLDRAEAAIFEVAERRVADTLVPLYPALEETMNQLEAMYDRQGDIVGTATGYHDLDSLLLGMQPSTLTIVAARPGQGKTSLALGMAQHVALHGRKPVLFFSMEMGYLELTKRLLAAEARVPSRKLQTGKLSEHEWPRVNQAVGRLAEAPFFIDDNPHCTVMEMRAKARRIKARFGDLGLIVVDYLQLMASPRRSENRQVEVSELSRGLKILARELEAPVVTLSQLNRQLEYRQDKRPMLADLRESGCLVAETEIALADGHTATLGTLYEQDARDLEVLTLDEHLQLVPGVMTRVFRSGVKAVFELKLASGRTVTASANHPFLTLDGWVHLADLAAGMYVASSRVGGPEVDPRRDAIPREVWDYIERKSLLVNGPLRAHDLIERLGEAAGGCHRVYEQGVSRSLMCRIAEALPDQFLADLGTSAVLWDEIVAIEPRGEAPVFDATVQGTHNFVAGDIVVHNSIEQDADVVLFIYRGEYYNPESDQRGLAEIIVAKHRNGPVGSAKLVFHADYTTFENAARE
;
A
#
# COMPACT_ATOMS: atom_id res chain seq x y z
N GLY A 1 -4.10 31.18 43.74
CA GLY A 1 -3.48 32.06 42.77
C GLY A 1 -3.59 31.40 41.41
N THR A 2 -4.23 32.03 40.43
CA THR A 2 -4.29 31.60 39.03
C THR A 2 -2.86 31.58 38.48
N PRO A 3 -2.40 30.46 37.89
CA PRO A 3 -1.09 30.41 37.24
C PRO A 3 -1.04 31.44 36.11
N ALA A 4 0.05 32.19 36.02
CA ALA A 4 0.24 33.14 34.94
C ALA A 4 0.21 32.38 33.58
N SER A 5 -0.39 32.97 32.54
CA SER A 5 -0.51 32.43 31.19
C SER A 5 0.85 32.01 30.57
N ALA A 6 1.95 32.60 31.03
CA ALA A 6 3.32 32.27 30.65
C ALA A 6 3.73 30.82 31.00
N ASN A 7 3.07 30.16 31.94
CA ASN A 7 3.38 28.78 32.34
C ASN A 7 2.41 27.74 31.79
N ALA A 8 1.42 28.14 30.98
CA ALA A 8 0.39 27.23 30.44
C ALA A 8 1.01 26.10 29.61
N GLN A 9 2.03 26.40 28.81
CA GLN A 9 2.74 25.41 27.98
C GLN A 9 3.49 24.39 28.85
N HIS A 10 4.11 24.82 29.94
CA HIS A 10 4.80 23.93 30.88
C HIS A 10 3.82 22.98 31.60
N TYR A 11 2.67 23.49 32.04
CA TYR A 11 1.63 22.65 32.65
C TYR A 11 0.97 21.69 31.63
N ALA A 12 0.78 22.12 30.39
CA ALA A 12 0.28 21.27 29.32
C ALA A 12 1.21 20.10 29.05
N LEU A 13 2.53 20.32 29.04
CA LEU A 13 3.52 19.23 28.88
C LEU A 13 3.45 18.23 30.04
N ILE A 14 3.38 18.71 31.30
CA ILE A 14 3.24 17.81 32.46
C ILE A 14 1.95 16.99 32.39
N VAL A 15 0.83 17.61 32.00
CA VAL A 15 -0.45 16.90 31.84
C VAL A 15 -0.36 15.86 30.73
N ALA A 16 0.27 16.17 29.60
CA ALA A 16 0.48 15.26 28.47
C ALA A 16 1.36 14.07 28.88
N GLU A 17 2.46 14.30 29.59
CA GLU A 17 3.33 13.24 30.11
C GLU A 17 2.60 12.30 31.07
N LEU A 18 1.85 12.87 32.04
CA LEU A 18 1.08 12.07 32.99
C LEU A 18 -0.07 11.31 32.32
N ALA A 19 -0.72 11.88 31.30
CA ALA A 19 -1.73 11.19 30.52
C ALA A 19 -1.15 10.01 29.76
N MET A 20 0.06 10.16 29.21
CA MET A 20 0.77 9.07 28.52
C MET A 20 1.15 7.93 29.49
N LEU A 21 1.64 8.26 30.67
CA LEU A 21 1.95 7.26 31.71
C LEU A 21 0.69 6.49 32.16
N ARG A 22 -0.46 7.16 32.28
CA ARG A 22 -1.72 6.50 32.62
C ARG A 22 -2.14 5.54 31.52
N ARG A 23 -2.09 5.93 30.25
CA ARG A 23 -2.39 5.05 29.11
C ARG A 23 -1.46 3.84 29.07
N LEU A 24 -0.15 4.07 29.31
CA LEU A 24 0.80 2.96 29.37
C LEU A 24 0.43 1.94 30.46
N ILE A 25 -0.04 2.43 31.63
CA ILE A 25 -0.52 1.57 32.72
C ILE A 25 -1.79 0.82 32.30
N GLU A 26 -2.75 1.49 31.66
CA GLU A 26 -3.98 0.88 31.16
C GLU A 26 -3.69 -0.19 30.12
N THR A 27 -2.81 0.13 29.15
CA THR A 27 -2.38 -0.83 28.11
C THR A 27 -1.65 -2.01 28.70
N ALA A 28 -0.76 -1.79 29.68
CA ALA A 28 -0.07 -2.89 30.38
C ALA A 28 -1.06 -3.80 31.13
N GLY A 29 -2.12 -3.22 31.74
CA GLY A 29 -3.22 -3.99 32.34
C GLY A 29 -3.98 -4.83 31.31
N GLY A 30 -4.29 -4.25 30.15
CA GLY A 30 -4.92 -4.97 29.05
C GLY A 30 -4.06 -6.11 28.50
N ILE A 31 -2.74 -5.91 28.37
CA ILE A 31 -1.80 -6.96 27.95
C ILE A 31 -1.74 -8.08 28.98
N GLN A 32 -1.72 -7.73 30.26
CA GLN A 32 -1.77 -8.71 31.34
C GLN A 32 -3.04 -9.55 31.27
N GLU A 33 -4.19 -8.93 31.02
CA GLU A 33 -5.48 -9.61 30.87
C GLU A 33 -5.50 -10.51 29.63
N MET A 34 -4.97 -10.05 28.48
CA MET A 34 -4.80 -10.87 27.28
C MET A 34 -3.94 -12.12 27.56
N ALA A 35 -2.86 -11.98 28.33
CA ALA A 35 -1.98 -13.10 28.65
C ALA A 35 -2.61 -14.11 29.62
N TYR A 36 -3.46 -13.65 30.56
CA TYR A 36 -4.16 -14.56 31.51
C TYR A 36 -5.35 -15.27 30.85
N ASN A 37 -6.01 -14.63 29.89
CA ASN A 37 -7.19 -15.14 29.19
C ASN A 37 -6.85 -15.70 27.82
N ALA A 38 -5.57 -16.01 27.52
CA ALA A 38 -5.13 -16.47 26.21
C ALA A 38 -5.83 -17.78 25.83
N GLU A 39 -6.88 -17.66 25.00
CA GLU A 39 -7.52 -18.76 24.27
C GLU A 39 -6.89 -18.95 22.88
N ASP A 40 -6.14 -17.93 22.40
CA ASP A 40 -5.47 -17.89 21.10
C ASP A 40 -4.05 -18.48 21.18
N ALA A 41 -3.45 -18.73 20.01
CA ALA A 41 -2.05 -19.11 19.92
C ALA A 41 -1.14 -18.03 20.54
N VAL A 42 -0.04 -18.44 21.17
CA VAL A 42 0.90 -17.53 21.86
C VAL A 42 1.40 -16.42 20.95
N ASP A 43 1.65 -16.72 19.67
CA ASP A 43 2.11 -15.76 18.67
C ASP A 43 1.06 -14.67 18.38
N GLU A 44 -0.23 -15.04 18.27
CA GLU A 44 -1.33 -14.08 18.08
C GLU A 44 -1.53 -13.18 19.31
N THR A 45 -1.33 -13.71 20.51
CA THR A 45 -1.40 -12.92 21.75
C THR A 45 -0.23 -11.93 21.83
N LEU A 46 0.97 -12.35 21.41
CA LEU A 46 2.15 -11.48 21.32
C LEU A 46 1.95 -10.35 20.32
N ASP A 47 1.45 -10.64 19.11
CA ASP A 47 1.18 -9.63 18.08
C ASP A 47 0.17 -8.58 18.58
N ARG A 48 -0.88 -9.02 19.28
CA ARG A 48 -1.89 -8.13 19.88
C ARG A 48 -1.31 -7.26 21.00
N ALA A 49 -0.43 -7.80 21.81
CA ALA A 49 0.26 -7.08 22.87
C ALA A 49 1.22 -6.02 22.29
N GLU A 50 1.97 -6.38 21.25
CA GLU A 50 2.83 -5.43 20.52
C GLU A 50 2.03 -4.30 19.89
N ALA A 51 0.92 -4.62 19.22
CA ALA A 51 0.03 -3.62 18.62
C ALA A 51 -0.53 -2.63 19.67
N ALA A 52 -0.93 -3.13 20.84
CA ALA A 52 -1.45 -2.30 21.93
C ALA A 52 -0.38 -1.33 22.50
N ILE A 53 0.85 -1.81 22.71
CA ILE A 53 1.98 -0.96 23.12
C ILE A 53 2.30 0.08 22.04
N PHE A 54 2.24 -0.34 20.79
CA PHE A 54 2.53 0.53 19.64
C PHE A 54 1.53 1.67 19.52
N GLU A 55 0.23 1.43 19.73
CA GLU A 55 -0.80 2.48 19.71
C GLU A 55 -0.52 3.59 20.75
N VAL A 56 -0.01 3.24 21.92
CA VAL A 56 0.43 4.22 22.93
C VAL A 56 1.63 5.05 22.45
N ALA A 57 2.55 4.41 21.73
CA ALA A 57 3.76 5.07 21.21
C ALA A 57 3.46 5.96 19.99
N GLU A 58 2.53 5.56 19.11
CA GLU A 58 2.20 6.27 17.87
C GLU A 58 1.51 7.61 18.13
N ARG A 59 0.67 7.71 19.15
CA ARG A 59 0.03 8.98 19.55
C ARG A 59 1.01 10.04 20.09
N ARG A 60 2.26 9.70 20.33
CA ARG A 60 3.34 10.66 20.65
C ARG A 60 3.70 11.55 19.43
N VAL A 61 3.30 11.15 18.22
CA VAL A 61 3.65 11.83 16.96
C VAL A 61 2.59 12.86 16.50
N ALA A 62 1.51 13.07 17.27
CA ALA A 62 0.35 13.87 16.83
C ALA A 62 0.58 15.40 16.78
N ASP A 63 1.75 15.93 17.13
CA ASP A 63 2.03 17.37 17.04
C ASP A 63 3.11 17.64 15.96
N THR A 64 2.75 17.34 14.71
CA THR A 64 3.62 17.47 13.52
C THR A 64 3.53 18.84 12.85
N LEU A 65 2.90 19.84 13.50
CA LEU A 65 2.88 21.20 12.97
C LEU A 65 4.26 21.85 13.15
N VAL A 66 5.01 21.91 12.06
CA VAL A 66 6.29 22.61 12.03
C VAL A 66 6.05 24.05 11.57
N PRO A 67 6.39 25.08 12.36
CA PRO A 67 6.32 26.46 11.89
C PRO A 67 7.21 26.65 10.65
N LEU A 68 6.75 27.47 9.69
CA LEU A 68 7.44 27.67 8.42
C LEU A 68 8.89 28.18 8.59
N TYR A 69 9.13 29.06 9.56
CA TYR A 69 10.46 29.68 9.74
C TYR A 69 11.57 28.66 10.06
N PRO A 70 11.45 27.78 11.06
CA PRO A 70 12.43 26.73 11.29
C PRO A 70 12.61 25.78 10.08
N ALA A 71 11.52 25.47 9.38
CA ALA A 71 11.59 24.64 8.18
C ALA A 71 12.39 25.31 7.03
N LEU A 72 12.28 26.64 6.90
CA LEU A 72 13.07 27.40 5.93
C LEU A 72 14.56 27.43 6.31
N GLU A 73 14.90 27.62 7.59
CA GLU A 73 16.29 27.57 8.06
C GLU A 73 16.92 26.18 7.78
N GLU A 74 16.19 25.10 8.07
CA GLU A 74 16.63 23.74 7.76
C GLU A 74 16.83 23.55 6.26
N THR A 75 15.89 24.03 5.44
CA THR A 75 15.99 23.96 3.97
C THR A 75 17.21 24.72 3.46
N MET A 76 17.50 25.90 3.99
CA MET A 76 18.69 26.68 3.60
C MET A 76 19.98 25.94 3.96
N ASN A 77 20.07 25.38 5.16
CA ASN A 77 21.23 24.57 5.58
C ASN A 77 21.44 23.35 4.66
N GLN A 78 20.35 22.69 4.22
CA GLN A 78 20.41 21.58 3.27
C GLN A 78 20.91 22.06 1.89
N LEU A 79 20.42 23.19 1.39
CA LEU A 79 20.86 23.77 0.12
C LEU A 79 22.34 24.16 0.13
N GLU A 80 22.82 24.77 1.22
CA GLU A 80 24.24 25.09 1.39
C GLU A 80 25.10 23.82 1.41
N ALA A 81 24.69 22.78 2.14
CA ALA A 81 25.37 21.49 2.18
C ALA A 81 25.38 20.79 0.82
N MET A 82 24.32 20.96 0.01
CA MET A 82 24.27 20.45 -1.38
C MET A 82 25.22 21.25 -2.30
N TYR A 83 25.26 22.57 -2.16
CA TYR A 83 26.14 23.43 -2.94
C TYR A 83 27.63 23.09 -2.72
N ASP A 84 28.00 22.79 -1.47
CA ASP A 84 29.38 22.40 -1.12
C ASP A 84 29.76 21.00 -1.60
N ARG A 85 28.79 20.13 -1.82
CA ARG A 85 28.98 18.74 -2.29
C ARG A 85 29.11 18.66 -3.81
N GLN A 86 29.97 19.21 -4.50
CA GLN A 86 30.27 19.11 -5.95
C GLN A 86 29.82 17.81 -6.68
N GLY A 87 28.63 17.27 -6.40
CA GLY A 87 28.11 16.00 -6.94
C GLY A 87 26.65 16.10 -7.37
N ASP A 88 26.32 15.52 -8.53
CA ASP A 88 24.99 15.54 -9.12
C ASP A 88 23.95 14.66 -8.37
N ILE A 89 24.39 13.78 -7.43
CA ILE A 89 23.54 12.83 -6.72
C ILE A 89 23.26 13.35 -5.31
N VAL A 90 21.99 13.69 -5.07
CA VAL A 90 21.52 14.22 -3.77
C VAL A 90 21.12 13.08 -2.82
N GLY A 91 20.43 12.07 -3.34
CA GLY A 91 19.97 10.90 -2.61
C GLY A 91 21.02 9.79 -2.47
N THR A 92 20.56 8.58 -2.13
CA THR A 92 21.39 7.38 -2.12
C THR A 92 21.58 6.88 -3.56
N ALA A 93 22.83 6.79 -4.01
CA ALA A 93 23.16 6.33 -5.37
C ALA A 93 22.68 4.90 -5.61
N THR A 94 22.07 4.65 -6.77
CA THR A 94 21.68 3.30 -7.22
C THR A 94 22.87 2.49 -7.71
N GLY A 95 23.95 3.15 -8.14
CA GLY A 95 25.10 2.57 -8.83
C GLY A 95 24.95 2.49 -10.35
N TYR A 96 23.81 2.93 -10.87
CA TYR A 96 23.54 2.99 -12.31
C TYR A 96 23.47 4.45 -12.75
N HIS A 97 24.52 4.92 -13.45
CA HIS A 97 24.73 6.33 -13.75
C HIS A 97 23.56 7.01 -14.46
N ASP A 98 22.98 6.36 -15.47
CA ASP A 98 21.87 6.94 -16.22
C ASP A 98 20.60 6.98 -15.38
N LEU A 99 20.38 5.99 -14.51
CA LEU A 99 19.28 5.96 -13.57
C LEU A 99 19.47 7.00 -12.47
N ASP A 100 20.68 7.13 -11.94
CA ASP A 100 21.03 8.16 -10.95
C ASP A 100 20.86 9.58 -11.52
N SER A 101 21.16 9.79 -12.80
CA SER A 101 20.93 11.08 -13.49
C SER A 101 19.43 11.43 -13.60
N LEU A 102 18.56 10.43 -13.76
CA LEU A 102 17.11 10.65 -13.82
C LEU A 102 16.49 10.84 -12.43
N LEU A 103 16.97 10.10 -11.42
CA LEU A 103 16.38 10.09 -10.08
C LEU A 103 17.07 11.06 -9.11
N LEU A 104 18.25 11.58 -9.44
CA LEU A 104 19.18 12.26 -8.54
C LEU A 104 19.54 11.38 -7.31
N GLY A 105 19.58 10.05 -7.54
CA GLY A 105 19.66 9.02 -6.50
C GLY A 105 18.30 8.73 -5.84
N MET A 106 18.25 7.67 -5.03
CA MET A 106 17.06 7.30 -4.24
C MET A 106 16.91 8.28 -3.06
N GLN A 107 15.83 9.06 -3.06
CA GLN A 107 15.62 10.09 -2.05
C GLN A 107 15.18 9.47 -0.70
N PRO A 108 15.59 10.03 0.45
CA PRO A 108 15.05 9.67 1.75
C PRO A 108 13.52 9.80 1.77
N SER A 109 12.86 9.03 2.62
CA SER A 109 11.39 9.07 2.78
C SER A 109 10.57 8.74 1.53
N THR A 110 11.20 8.14 0.50
CA THR A 110 10.51 7.76 -0.74
C THR A 110 10.29 6.25 -0.84
N LEU A 111 9.17 5.90 -1.48
CA LEU A 111 8.86 4.53 -1.88
C LEU A 111 9.06 4.38 -3.40
N THR A 112 9.97 3.49 -3.79
CA THR A 112 10.20 3.12 -5.19
C THR A 112 9.67 1.72 -5.44
N ILE A 113 8.83 1.55 -6.44
CA ILE A 113 8.36 0.24 -6.90
C ILE A 113 9.18 -0.18 -8.13
N VAL A 114 9.82 -1.34 -8.08
CA VAL A 114 10.46 -1.97 -9.24
C VAL A 114 9.61 -3.13 -9.71
N ALA A 115 9.07 -3.04 -10.92
CA ALA A 115 8.17 -4.06 -11.42
C ALA A 115 8.61 -4.63 -12.77
N ALA A 116 8.39 -5.95 -12.91
CA ALA A 116 8.65 -6.67 -14.16
C ALA A 116 7.91 -8.01 -14.19
N ARG A 117 7.86 -8.65 -15.35
CA ARG A 117 7.47 -10.05 -15.46
C ARG A 117 8.52 -10.97 -14.82
N PRO A 118 8.14 -12.20 -14.39
CA PRO A 118 9.08 -13.18 -13.87
C PRO A 118 10.27 -13.40 -14.83
N GLY A 119 11.47 -13.60 -14.29
CA GLY A 119 12.67 -13.86 -15.08
C GLY A 119 13.32 -12.65 -15.73
N GLN A 120 12.76 -11.44 -15.64
CA GLN A 120 13.38 -10.23 -16.21
C GLN A 120 14.45 -9.58 -15.32
N GLY A 121 14.66 -10.04 -14.10
CA GLY A 121 15.76 -9.62 -13.25
C GLY A 121 15.40 -8.61 -12.14
N LYS A 122 14.15 -8.55 -11.65
CA LYS A 122 13.73 -7.65 -10.54
C LYS A 122 14.68 -7.74 -9.34
N THR A 123 14.81 -8.93 -8.77
CA THR A 123 15.68 -9.21 -7.62
C THR A 123 17.13 -8.87 -7.91
N SER A 124 17.61 -9.14 -9.16
CA SER A 124 18.98 -8.81 -9.57
C SER A 124 19.23 -7.30 -9.59
N LEU A 125 18.27 -6.49 -10.07
CA LEU A 125 18.39 -5.03 -10.06
C LEU A 125 18.43 -4.49 -8.63
N ALA A 126 17.51 -4.95 -7.79
CA ALA A 126 17.44 -4.55 -6.39
C ALA A 126 18.67 -4.97 -5.59
N LEU A 127 19.20 -6.19 -5.82
CA LEU A 127 20.46 -6.65 -5.22
C LEU A 127 21.64 -5.80 -5.67
N GLY A 128 21.70 -5.41 -6.96
CA GLY A 128 22.75 -4.53 -7.47
C GLY A 128 22.75 -3.16 -6.80
N MET A 129 21.55 -2.54 -6.66
CA MET A 129 21.40 -1.29 -5.91
C MET A 129 21.82 -1.46 -4.45
N ALA A 130 21.33 -2.50 -3.78
CA ALA A 130 21.62 -2.80 -2.39
C ALA A 130 23.12 -3.05 -2.15
N GLN A 131 23.77 -3.80 -3.04
CA GLN A 131 25.19 -4.07 -3.01
C GLN A 131 26.00 -2.78 -3.19
N HIS A 132 25.62 -1.92 -4.15
CA HIS A 132 26.29 -0.63 -4.36
C HIS A 132 26.21 0.25 -3.11
N VAL A 133 25.03 0.37 -2.50
CA VAL A 133 24.84 1.17 -1.28
C VAL A 133 25.67 0.64 -0.12
N ALA A 134 25.72 -0.68 0.07
CA ALA A 134 26.46 -1.27 1.18
C ALA A 134 28.00 -1.22 0.98
N LEU A 135 28.50 -1.51 -0.23
CA LEU A 135 29.94 -1.59 -0.50
C LEU A 135 30.57 -0.21 -0.75
N HIS A 136 29.91 0.63 -1.55
CA HIS A 136 30.48 1.93 -1.95
C HIS A 136 29.95 3.07 -1.07
N GLY A 137 28.65 3.05 -0.76
CA GLY A 137 28.04 4.04 0.14
C GLY A 137 28.37 3.79 1.62
N ARG A 138 28.80 2.58 1.98
CA ARG A 138 29.04 2.11 3.37
C ARG A 138 27.88 2.41 4.32
N LYS A 139 26.66 2.44 3.78
CA LYS A 139 25.44 2.65 4.55
C LYS A 139 24.72 1.33 4.80
N PRO A 140 24.07 1.17 5.97
CA PRO A 140 23.32 -0.05 6.27
C PRO A 140 22.20 -0.29 5.26
N VAL A 141 22.12 -1.53 4.78
CA VAL A 141 21.08 -2.01 3.88
C VAL A 141 20.32 -3.14 4.56
N LEU A 142 18.99 -3.06 4.55
CA LEU A 142 18.12 -4.15 4.96
C LEU A 142 17.44 -4.73 3.72
N PHE A 143 17.55 -6.04 3.56
CA PHE A 143 16.94 -6.77 2.46
C PHE A 143 15.96 -7.81 3.03
N PHE A 144 14.65 -7.55 2.92
CA PHE A 144 13.59 -8.47 3.30
C PHE A 144 13.20 -9.31 2.08
N SER A 145 13.37 -10.63 2.17
CA SER A 145 13.09 -11.55 1.07
C SER A 145 12.07 -12.59 1.50
N MET A 146 10.89 -12.58 0.88
CA MET A 146 9.85 -13.57 1.10
C MET A 146 9.85 -14.68 0.05
N GLU A 147 10.56 -14.48 -1.08
CA GLU A 147 10.63 -15.44 -2.18
C GLU A 147 11.87 -16.33 -2.11
N MET A 148 13.00 -15.75 -1.71
CA MET A 148 14.29 -16.40 -1.79
C MET A 148 14.96 -16.49 -0.43
N GLY A 149 15.52 -17.66 -0.09
CA GLY A 149 16.30 -17.83 1.13
C GLY A 149 17.64 -17.07 1.10
N TYR A 150 18.16 -16.72 2.29
CA TYR A 150 19.39 -15.93 2.45
C TYR A 150 20.60 -16.55 1.77
N LEU A 151 20.71 -17.88 1.73
CA LEU A 151 21.83 -18.57 1.05
C LEU A 151 21.80 -18.35 -0.47
N GLU A 152 20.62 -18.29 -1.08
CA GLU A 152 20.50 -18.05 -2.52
C GLU A 152 20.86 -16.61 -2.87
N LEU A 153 20.36 -15.65 -2.08
CA LEU A 153 20.71 -14.24 -2.22
C LEU A 153 22.22 -14.01 -2.05
N THR A 154 22.84 -14.61 -1.02
CA THR A 154 24.28 -14.52 -0.79
C THR A 154 25.07 -15.10 -1.97
N LYS A 155 24.65 -16.22 -2.56
CA LYS A 155 25.30 -16.77 -3.76
C LYS A 155 25.19 -15.83 -4.97
N ARG A 156 24.05 -15.13 -5.13
CA ARG A 156 23.87 -14.13 -6.20
C ARG A 156 24.76 -12.92 -5.99
N LEU A 157 24.82 -12.38 -4.78
CA LEU A 157 25.76 -11.30 -4.42
C LEU A 157 27.22 -11.70 -4.69
N LEU A 158 27.57 -12.92 -4.30
CA LEU A 158 28.92 -13.44 -4.51
C LEU A 158 29.24 -13.65 -6.00
N ALA A 159 28.28 -14.16 -6.79
CA ALA A 159 28.44 -14.34 -8.24
C ALA A 159 28.66 -12.99 -8.94
N ALA A 160 27.87 -11.98 -8.59
CA ALA A 160 27.98 -10.63 -9.13
C ALA A 160 29.33 -9.99 -8.77
N GLU A 161 29.72 -10.03 -7.50
CA GLU A 161 30.94 -9.40 -6.99
C GLU A 161 32.21 -10.09 -7.47
N ALA A 162 32.25 -11.43 -7.48
CA ALA A 162 33.38 -12.20 -7.98
C ALA A 162 33.43 -12.28 -9.50
N ARG A 163 32.37 -11.92 -10.22
CA ARG A 163 32.17 -12.15 -11.66
C ARG A 163 32.37 -13.61 -12.04
N VAL A 164 31.80 -14.51 -11.25
CA VAL A 164 31.85 -15.96 -11.46
C VAL A 164 30.44 -16.45 -11.77
N PRO A 165 30.25 -17.29 -12.81
CA PRO A 165 28.90 -17.75 -13.16
C PRO A 165 28.19 -18.41 -12.00
N SER A 166 26.93 -17.95 -11.73
CA SER A 166 26.09 -18.41 -10.62
C SER A 166 25.95 -19.93 -10.60
N ARG A 167 25.88 -20.57 -11.80
CA ARG A 167 25.82 -22.03 -11.94
C ARG A 167 27.05 -22.73 -11.36
N LYS A 168 28.22 -22.14 -11.47
CA LYS A 168 29.46 -22.71 -10.90
C LYS A 168 29.47 -22.65 -9.38
N LEU A 169 29.00 -21.54 -8.81
CA LEU A 169 28.81 -21.41 -7.34
C LEU A 169 27.75 -22.37 -6.80
N GLN A 170 26.68 -22.61 -7.55
CA GLN A 170 25.64 -23.56 -7.16
C GLN A 170 26.14 -25.01 -7.16
N THR A 171 26.97 -25.37 -8.15
CA THR A 171 27.46 -26.75 -8.33
C THR A 171 28.78 -27.01 -7.63
N GLY A 172 29.44 -25.98 -7.08
CA GLY A 172 30.77 -26.07 -6.48
C GLY A 172 31.91 -26.30 -7.50
N LYS A 173 31.64 -26.22 -8.82
CA LYS A 173 32.61 -26.49 -9.90
C LYS A 173 33.39 -25.23 -10.26
N LEU A 174 34.19 -24.73 -9.31
CA LEU A 174 35.06 -23.58 -9.50
C LEU A 174 36.41 -24.04 -10.00
N SER A 175 37.01 -23.28 -10.95
CA SER A 175 38.40 -23.45 -11.36
C SER A 175 39.37 -22.86 -10.34
N GLU A 176 40.65 -23.25 -10.38
CA GLU A 176 41.69 -22.71 -9.50
C GLU A 176 41.82 -21.19 -9.60
N HIS A 177 41.57 -20.61 -10.77
CA HIS A 177 41.63 -19.16 -11.01
C HIS A 177 40.41 -18.39 -10.48
N GLU A 178 39.28 -19.07 -10.25
CA GLU A 178 38.06 -18.46 -9.75
C GLU A 178 38.04 -18.36 -8.22
N TRP A 179 38.70 -19.30 -7.52
CA TRP A 179 38.78 -19.29 -6.05
C TRP A 179 39.35 -18.01 -5.44
N PRO A 180 40.45 -17.44 -5.95
CA PRO A 180 40.97 -16.17 -5.43
C PRO A 180 39.96 -15.01 -5.57
N ARG A 181 39.24 -14.96 -6.70
CA ARG A 181 38.20 -13.93 -6.95
C ARG A 181 37.04 -14.07 -5.99
N VAL A 182 36.58 -15.31 -5.75
CA VAL A 182 35.53 -15.61 -4.78
C VAL A 182 35.97 -15.20 -3.37
N ASN A 183 37.18 -15.57 -2.95
CA ASN A 183 37.70 -15.21 -1.62
C ASN A 183 37.85 -13.69 -1.44
N GLN A 184 38.27 -12.97 -2.46
CA GLN A 184 38.34 -11.51 -2.45
C GLN A 184 36.94 -10.90 -2.33
N ALA A 185 35.95 -11.42 -3.06
CA ALA A 185 34.56 -10.98 -2.98
C ALA A 185 33.96 -11.24 -1.60
N VAL A 186 34.24 -12.41 -1.00
CA VAL A 186 33.83 -12.73 0.39
C VAL A 186 34.40 -11.70 1.36
N GLY A 187 35.69 -11.35 1.24
CA GLY A 187 36.31 -10.34 2.11
C GLY A 187 35.63 -8.98 2.01
N ARG A 188 35.31 -8.51 0.79
CA ARG A 188 34.60 -7.22 0.59
C ARG A 188 33.19 -7.25 1.10
N LEU A 189 32.44 -8.32 0.82
CA LEU A 189 31.04 -8.45 1.27
C LEU A 189 30.93 -8.63 2.79
N ALA A 190 31.90 -9.26 3.44
CA ALA A 190 31.90 -9.45 4.89
C ALA A 190 32.03 -8.14 5.68
N GLU A 191 32.66 -7.11 5.10
CA GLU A 191 32.79 -5.79 5.71
C GLU A 191 31.57 -4.87 5.42
N ALA A 192 30.70 -5.26 4.48
CA ALA A 192 29.54 -4.46 4.09
C ALA A 192 28.43 -4.55 5.15
N PRO A 193 27.82 -3.42 5.53
CA PRO A 193 26.68 -3.41 6.47
C PRO A 193 25.38 -3.84 5.75
N PHE A 194 25.33 -5.09 5.30
CA PHE A 194 24.23 -5.68 4.56
C PHE A 194 23.52 -6.74 5.42
N PHE A 195 22.23 -6.55 5.67
CA PHE A 195 21.41 -7.42 6.52
C PHE A 195 20.31 -8.06 5.69
N ILE A 196 20.17 -9.38 5.75
CA ILE A 196 19.16 -10.15 5.04
C ILE A 196 18.20 -10.74 6.07
N ASP A 197 16.91 -10.63 5.80
CA ASP A 197 15.84 -11.29 6.50
C ASP A 197 15.00 -12.08 5.49
N ASP A 198 14.95 -13.39 5.65
CA ASP A 198 14.25 -14.30 4.74
C ASP A 198 13.00 -14.95 5.40
N ASN A 199 12.43 -14.26 6.41
CA ASN A 199 11.17 -14.68 6.99
C ASN A 199 10.02 -14.48 6.00
N PRO A 200 9.35 -15.56 5.50
CA PRO A 200 8.29 -15.45 4.49
C PRO A 200 7.01 -14.80 5.03
N HIS A 201 6.86 -14.70 6.35
CA HIS A 201 5.69 -14.12 7.01
C HIS A 201 5.97 -12.75 7.65
N CYS A 202 7.06 -12.08 7.22
CA CYS A 202 7.44 -10.80 7.79
C CYS A 202 6.38 -9.73 7.53
N THR A 203 5.88 -9.11 8.59
CA THR A 203 4.91 -8.00 8.56
C THR A 203 5.62 -6.64 8.47
N VAL A 204 4.90 -5.59 8.04
CA VAL A 204 5.44 -4.21 8.03
C VAL A 204 5.86 -3.76 9.43
N MET A 205 5.15 -4.22 10.47
CA MET A 205 5.49 -3.91 11.87
C MET A 205 6.82 -4.52 12.29
N GLU A 206 7.06 -5.79 11.97
CA GLU A 206 8.34 -6.45 12.23
C GLU A 206 9.49 -5.79 11.43
N MET A 207 9.27 -5.44 10.15
CA MET A 207 10.23 -4.68 9.36
C MET A 207 10.60 -3.37 10.05
N ARG A 208 9.60 -2.65 10.56
CA ARG A 208 9.78 -1.39 11.30
C ARG A 208 10.63 -1.59 12.56
N ALA A 209 10.32 -2.61 13.37
CA ALA A 209 11.07 -2.91 14.59
C ALA A 209 12.54 -3.27 14.29
N LYS A 210 12.77 -4.12 13.27
CA LYS A 210 14.12 -4.51 12.83
C LYS A 210 14.90 -3.32 12.27
N ALA A 211 14.26 -2.48 11.45
CA ALA A 211 14.87 -1.31 10.84
C ALA A 211 15.22 -0.23 11.89
N ARG A 212 14.36 0.06 12.86
CA ARG A 212 14.66 0.94 13.99
C ARG A 212 15.87 0.46 14.80
N ARG A 213 15.98 -0.85 15.05
CA ARG A 213 17.12 -1.44 15.76
C ARG A 213 18.44 -1.25 15.01
N ILE A 214 18.43 -1.41 13.67
CA ILE A 214 19.61 -1.19 12.83
C ILE A 214 19.93 0.31 12.76
N LYS A 215 18.93 1.20 12.56
CA LYS A 215 19.12 2.66 12.58
C LYS A 215 19.73 3.13 13.91
N ALA A 216 19.27 2.61 15.04
CA ALA A 216 19.81 2.94 16.36
C ALA A 216 21.28 2.49 16.54
N ARG A 217 21.70 1.40 15.89
CA ARG A 217 23.05 0.84 16.01
C ARG A 217 24.06 1.44 15.04
N PHE A 218 23.65 1.74 13.81
CA PHE A 218 24.54 2.12 12.72
C PHE A 218 24.32 3.56 12.21
N GLY A 219 23.29 4.25 12.70
CA GLY A 219 22.90 5.57 12.20
C GLY A 219 21.93 5.46 11.00
N ASP A 220 22.05 6.40 10.06
CA ASP A 220 21.13 6.50 8.93
C ASP A 220 21.17 5.27 8.02
N LEU A 221 19.96 4.78 7.71
CA LEU A 221 19.78 3.67 6.79
C LEU A 221 20.02 4.12 5.34
N GLY A 222 20.81 3.34 4.58
CA GLY A 222 21.07 3.63 3.19
C GLY A 222 19.94 3.18 2.27
N LEU A 223 19.37 1.99 2.53
CA LEU A 223 18.31 1.42 1.69
C LEU A 223 17.57 0.30 2.45
N ILE A 224 16.27 0.24 2.24
CA ILE A 224 15.43 -0.91 2.62
C ILE A 224 14.88 -1.52 1.34
N VAL A 225 15.07 -2.83 1.13
CA VAL A 225 14.52 -3.59 0.00
C VAL A 225 13.51 -4.60 0.50
N VAL A 226 12.39 -4.73 -0.21
CA VAL A 226 11.30 -5.69 0.09
C VAL A 226 11.00 -6.51 -1.17
N ASP A 227 11.36 -7.79 -1.17
CA ASP A 227 11.16 -8.73 -2.28
C ASP A 227 10.18 -9.85 -1.88
N TYR A 228 8.95 -9.83 -2.28
CA TYR A 228 8.15 -8.87 -3.03
C TYR A 228 6.78 -8.66 -2.39
N LEU A 229 6.15 -7.53 -2.69
CA LEU A 229 4.95 -7.00 -2.05
C LEU A 229 3.79 -8.01 -1.97
N GLN A 230 3.56 -8.79 -3.04
CA GLN A 230 2.45 -9.75 -3.12
C GLN A 230 2.63 -11.02 -2.27
N LEU A 231 3.77 -11.25 -1.61
CA LEU A 231 3.95 -12.39 -0.69
C LEU A 231 3.82 -11.99 0.78
N MET A 232 3.80 -10.70 1.09
CA MET A 232 3.69 -10.23 2.47
C MET A 232 2.38 -10.68 3.13
N ALA A 233 2.46 -11.02 4.40
CA ALA A 233 1.29 -11.27 5.23
C ALA A 233 0.68 -9.93 5.70
N SER A 234 -0.65 -9.80 5.57
CA SER A 234 -1.39 -8.71 6.22
C SER A 234 -1.76 -9.12 7.64
N PRO A 235 -1.70 -8.19 8.63
CA PRO A 235 -2.14 -8.44 10.01
C PRO A 235 -3.63 -8.79 10.11
N ARG A 236 -4.41 -8.37 9.14
CA ARG A 236 -5.82 -8.73 8.99
C ARG A 236 -5.95 -9.58 7.73
N ARG A 237 -6.35 -10.84 7.89
CA ARG A 237 -6.75 -11.66 6.74
C ARG A 237 -7.96 -10.99 6.08
N SER A 238 -7.72 -10.18 5.05
CA SER A 238 -8.75 -9.72 4.15
C SER A 238 -8.95 -10.81 3.11
N GLU A 239 -10.19 -11.13 2.78
CA GLU A 239 -10.49 -12.03 1.65
C GLU A 239 -10.06 -11.42 0.31
N ASN A 240 -9.69 -10.14 0.32
CA ASN A 240 -9.30 -9.39 -0.87
C ASN A 240 -7.80 -9.03 -0.89
N ARG A 241 -7.04 -9.75 -1.71
CA ARG A 241 -5.59 -9.62 -1.88
C ARG A 241 -5.13 -8.22 -2.31
N GLN A 242 -5.95 -7.44 -3.01
CA GLN A 242 -5.57 -6.10 -3.49
C GLN A 242 -5.65 -5.05 -2.39
N VAL A 243 -6.63 -5.16 -1.49
CA VAL A 243 -6.68 -4.30 -0.31
C VAL A 243 -5.44 -4.53 0.55
N GLU A 244 -5.05 -5.79 0.74
CA GLU A 244 -3.82 -6.14 1.45
C GLU A 244 -2.59 -5.48 0.80
N VAL A 245 -2.46 -5.55 -0.52
CA VAL A 245 -1.32 -4.96 -1.24
C VAL A 245 -1.33 -3.43 -1.18
N SER A 246 -2.50 -2.79 -1.19
CA SER A 246 -2.63 -1.34 -1.00
C SER A 246 -2.27 -0.92 0.43
N GLU A 247 -2.76 -1.62 1.44
CA GLU A 247 -2.40 -1.37 2.84
C GLU A 247 -0.90 -1.57 3.08
N LEU A 248 -0.31 -2.60 2.48
CA LEU A 248 1.12 -2.87 2.54
C LEU A 248 1.93 -1.76 1.86
N SER A 249 1.52 -1.30 0.68
CA SER A 249 2.15 -0.18 -0.02
C SER A 249 2.13 1.09 0.81
N ARG A 250 0.97 1.45 1.38
CA ARG A 250 0.83 2.57 2.32
C ARG A 250 1.69 2.38 3.56
N GLY A 251 1.71 1.19 4.14
CA GLY A 251 2.56 0.84 5.29
C GLY A 251 4.05 1.02 5.01
N LEU A 252 4.52 0.60 3.83
CA LEU A 252 5.91 0.79 3.39
C LEU A 252 6.23 2.27 3.12
N LYS A 253 5.27 3.07 2.62
CA LYS A 253 5.45 4.52 2.47
C LYS A 253 5.58 5.21 3.83
N ILE A 254 4.76 4.81 4.81
CA ILE A 254 4.86 5.32 6.18
C ILE A 254 6.22 4.93 6.79
N LEU A 255 6.66 3.68 6.59
CA LEU A 255 7.97 3.18 7.02
C LEU A 255 9.12 4.02 6.45
N ALA A 256 9.07 4.33 5.14
CA ALA A 256 10.07 5.17 4.49
C ALA A 256 10.17 6.57 5.13
N ARG A 257 9.02 7.19 5.41
CA ARG A 257 8.94 8.52 6.03
C ARG A 257 9.45 8.52 7.47
N GLU A 258 9.05 7.54 8.26
CA GLU A 258 9.42 7.42 9.67
C GLU A 258 10.94 7.20 9.85
N LEU A 259 11.51 6.35 8.99
CA LEU A 259 12.93 6.02 9.06
C LEU A 259 13.82 7.01 8.29
N GLU A 260 13.22 7.94 7.53
CA GLU A 260 13.93 8.87 6.64
C GLU A 260 14.89 8.12 5.70
N ALA A 261 14.45 6.97 5.21
CA ALA A 261 15.25 6.08 4.36
C ALA A 261 14.50 5.77 3.05
N PRO A 262 15.21 5.57 1.93
CA PRO A 262 14.59 5.07 0.72
C PRO A 262 14.15 3.61 0.91
N VAL A 263 12.93 3.31 0.47
CA VAL A 263 12.36 1.96 0.42
C VAL A 263 12.17 1.56 -1.03
N VAL A 264 12.74 0.42 -1.43
CA VAL A 264 12.52 -0.19 -2.74
C VAL A 264 11.72 -1.47 -2.54
N THR A 265 10.55 -1.56 -3.16
CA THR A 265 9.75 -2.79 -3.14
C THR A 265 9.61 -3.36 -4.55
N LEU A 266 9.64 -4.69 -4.63
CA LEU A 266 9.49 -5.39 -5.89
C LEU A 266 8.03 -5.78 -6.10
N SER A 267 7.59 -5.75 -7.36
CA SER A 267 6.23 -6.13 -7.75
C SER A 267 6.24 -6.92 -9.05
N GLN A 268 5.30 -7.83 -9.18
CA GLN A 268 5.11 -8.58 -10.42
C GLN A 268 4.07 -7.89 -11.30
N LEU A 269 4.34 -7.79 -12.61
CA LEU A 269 3.40 -7.25 -13.58
C LEU A 269 2.35 -8.29 -14.00
N ASN A 270 1.18 -7.79 -14.41
CA ASN A 270 0.08 -8.62 -14.92
C ASN A 270 0.49 -9.37 -16.21
N ARG A 271 -0.07 -10.57 -16.42
CA ARG A 271 0.17 -11.39 -17.60
C ARG A 271 -0.38 -10.78 -18.89
N GLN A 272 -1.33 -9.88 -18.83
CA GLN A 272 -1.92 -9.22 -19.99
C GLN A 272 -0.89 -8.48 -20.88
N LEU A 273 0.23 -8.04 -20.30
CA LEU A 273 1.36 -7.49 -21.03
C LEU A 273 1.85 -8.43 -22.17
N GLU A 274 1.82 -9.74 -21.96
CA GLU A 274 2.34 -10.74 -22.92
C GLU A 274 1.48 -10.87 -24.17
N TYR A 275 0.22 -10.45 -24.13
CA TYR A 275 -0.74 -10.51 -25.24
C TYR A 275 -0.77 -9.25 -26.11
N ARG A 276 -0.15 -8.14 -25.66
CA ARG A 276 -0.08 -6.90 -26.44
C ARG A 276 0.96 -6.97 -27.56
N GLN A 277 0.75 -6.18 -28.61
CA GLN A 277 1.76 -6.00 -29.68
C GLN A 277 3.01 -5.29 -29.15
N ASP A 278 2.84 -4.17 -28.46
CA ASP A 278 3.92 -3.53 -27.71
C ASP A 278 3.96 -4.12 -26.29
N LYS A 279 5.05 -4.82 -26.00
CA LYS A 279 5.31 -5.50 -24.72
C LYS A 279 6.11 -4.64 -23.73
N ARG A 280 6.26 -3.34 -24.01
CA ARG A 280 6.85 -2.41 -23.04
C ARG A 280 5.86 -2.18 -21.89
N PRO A 281 6.32 -2.34 -20.65
CA PRO A 281 5.48 -2.12 -19.48
C PRO A 281 4.98 -0.68 -19.35
N MET A 282 3.75 -0.52 -18.91
CA MET A 282 3.15 0.76 -18.55
C MET A 282 2.52 0.69 -17.16
N LEU A 283 2.18 1.83 -16.56
CA LEU A 283 1.61 1.88 -15.21
C LEU A 283 0.37 0.99 -15.04
N ALA A 284 -0.43 0.85 -16.10
CA ALA A 284 -1.59 -0.04 -16.12
C ALA A 284 -1.25 -1.52 -15.89
N ASP A 285 -0.02 -1.96 -16.19
CA ASP A 285 0.40 -3.36 -16.03
C ASP A 285 0.83 -3.68 -14.59
N LEU A 286 1.16 -2.66 -13.81
CA LEU A 286 1.39 -2.79 -12.36
C LEU A 286 0.09 -3.05 -11.61
N ARG A 287 -1.02 -2.69 -12.23
CA ARG A 287 -2.33 -2.73 -11.65
C ARG A 287 -2.97 -4.08 -11.88
N GLU A 288 -3.38 -4.70 -10.82
CA GLU A 288 -4.41 -5.73 -10.85
C GLU A 288 -5.82 -5.09 -10.77
N SER A 289 -5.87 -3.75 -10.70
CA SER A 289 -7.07 -2.96 -10.46
C SER A 289 -8.09 -3.06 -11.58
N GLY A 290 -9.33 -3.02 -11.15
CA GLY A 290 -10.49 -2.86 -11.98
C GLY A 290 -10.53 -1.49 -12.66
N CYS A 291 -11.22 -1.43 -13.78
CA CYS A 291 -11.41 -0.23 -14.58
C CYS A 291 -12.90 -0.06 -14.92
N LEU A 292 -13.28 1.16 -15.21
CA LEU A 292 -14.65 1.56 -15.58
C LEU A 292 -14.73 1.91 -17.07
N VAL A 293 -15.92 1.86 -17.65
CA VAL A 293 -16.14 2.27 -19.05
C VAL A 293 -16.20 3.79 -19.19
N ALA A 294 -16.04 4.30 -20.42
CA ALA A 294 -16.00 5.73 -20.72
C ALA A 294 -17.27 6.50 -20.30
N GLU A 295 -18.41 5.83 -20.38
CA GLU A 295 -19.73 6.37 -20.10
C GLU A 295 -20.02 6.52 -18.59
N THR A 296 -19.15 5.98 -17.72
CA THR A 296 -19.32 6.07 -16.27
C THR A 296 -19.27 7.51 -15.80
N GLU A 297 -20.32 7.97 -15.15
CA GLU A 297 -20.42 9.31 -14.57
C GLU A 297 -19.68 9.38 -13.23
N ILE A 298 -18.88 10.42 -13.06
CA ILE A 298 -18.15 10.72 -11.82
C ILE A 298 -18.83 11.90 -11.13
N ALA A 299 -19.11 11.74 -9.84
CA ALA A 299 -19.68 12.81 -9.03
C ALA A 299 -18.59 13.85 -8.66
N LEU A 300 -18.77 15.09 -9.10
CA LEU A 300 -17.90 16.21 -8.78
C LEU A 300 -18.31 16.86 -7.44
N ALA A 301 -17.37 17.47 -6.76
CA ALA A 301 -17.63 18.11 -5.46
C ALA A 301 -18.55 19.33 -5.55
N ASP A 302 -18.71 19.94 -6.73
CA ASP A 302 -19.62 21.05 -7.01
C ASP A 302 -21.08 20.62 -7.27
N GLY A 303 -21.36 19.30 -7.23
CA GLY A 303 -22.66 18.71 -7.44
C GLY A 303 -23.00 18.37 -8.89
N HIS A 304 -22.09 18.61 -9.84
CA HIS A 304 -22.23 18.17 -11.23
C HIS A 304 -21.72 16.75 -11.43
N THR A 305 -21.98 16.17 -12.59
CA THR A 305 -21.38 14.91 -13.04
C THR A 305 -20.64 15.09 -14.35
N ALA A 306 -19.59 14.30 -14.55
CA ALA A 306 -18.86 14.24 -15.81
C ALA A 306 -18.48 12.78 -16.12
N THR A 307 -18.52 12.38 -17.40
CA THR A 307 -18.12 11.02 -17.76
C THR A 307 -16.60 10.85 -17.77
N LEU A 308 -16.10 9.65 -17.41
CA LEU A 308 -14.67 9.34 -17.48
C LEU A 308 -14.08 9.57 -18.86
N GLY A 309 -14.84 9.26 -19.93
CA GLY A 309 -14.42 9.50 -21.31
C GLY A 309 -14.19 10.98 -21.59
N THR A 310 -15.13 11.84 -21.19
CA THR A 310 -15.01 13.32 -21.36
C THR A 310 -13.82 13.87 -20.56
N LEU A 311 -13.66 13.42 -19.31
CA LEU A 311 -12.54 13.85 -18.47
C LEU A 311 -11.18 13.42 -19.04
N TYR A 312 -11.12 12.24 -19.65
CA TYR A 312 -9.92 11.75 -20.34
C TYR A 312 -9.60 12.56 -21.60
N GLU A 313 -10.60 12.84 -22.45
CA GLU A 313 -10.43 13.62 -23.69
C GLU A 313 -9.98 15.06 -23.43
N GLN A 314 -10.42 15.64 -22.32
CA GLN A 314 -10.06 16.98 -21.87
C GLN A 314 -8.70 17.03 -21.14
N ASP A 315 -8.00 15.90 -20.95
CA ASP A 315 -6.82 15.77 -20.08
C ASP A 315 -7.06 16.45 -18.70
N ALA A 316 -8.25 16.22 -18.12
CA ALA A 316 -8.65 16.86 -16.88
C ALA A 316 -7.69 16.48 -15.74
N ARG A 317 -7.23 17.49 -14.99
CA ARG A 317 -6.27 17.35 -13.90
C ARG A 317 -6.74 18.12 -12.68
N ASP A 318 -6.37 17.58 -11.52
CA ASP A 318 -6.61 18.19 -10.21
C ASP A 318 -8.08 18.62 -10.00
N LEU A 319 -9.00 17.74 -10.43
CA LEU A 319 -10.44 17.94 -10.35
C LEU A 319 -10.96 17.53 -8.98
N GLU A 320 -11.77 18.34 -8.34
CA GLU A 320 -12.44 18.00 -7.08
C GLU A 320 -13.62 17.05 -7.34
N VAL A 321 -13.54 15.84 -6.80
CA VAL A 321 -14.55 14.78 -6.90
C VAL A 321 -15.05 14.36 -5.52
N LEU A 322 -16.23 13.75 -5.45
CA LEU A 322 -16.71 13.15 -4.21
C LEU A 322 -15.98 11.85 -3.90
N THR A 323 -15.48 11.75 -2.68
CA THR A 323 -14.77 10.59 -2.14
C THR A 323 -15.36 10.20 -0.79
N LEU A 324 -15.05 9.00 -0.32
CA LEU A 324 -15.46 8.51 0.99
C LEU A 324 -14.26 8.53 1.95
N ASP A 325 -14.41 9.13 3.12
CA ASP A 325 -13.37 9.13 4.16
C ASP A 325 -13.41 7.87 5.05
N GLU A 326 -12.52 7.79 6.04
CA GLU A 326 -12.45 6.68 6.99
C GLU A 326 -13.66 6.58 7.94
N HIS A 327 -14.46 7.64 8.04
CA HIS A 327 -15.71 7.72 8.83
C HIS A 327 -16.95 7.52 7.97
N LEU A 328 -16.80 7.00 6.77
CA LEU A 328 -17.89 6.77 5.81
C LEU A 328 -18.68 8.05 5.46
N GLN A 329 -18.00 9.22 5.49
CA GLN A 329 -18.58 10.49 5.06
C GLN A 329 -18.12 10.87 3.65
N LEU A 330 -19.00 11.47 2.87
CA LEU A 330 -18.64 12.01 1.56
C LEU A 330 -17.90 13.33 1.73
N VAL A 331 -16.67 13.36 1.25
CA VAL A 331 -15.77 14.52 1.33
C VAL A 331 -15.18 14.84 -0.05
N PRO A 332 -14.85 16.11 -0.34
CA PRO A 332 -14.10 16.44 -1.54
C PRO A 332 -12.72 15.80 -1.53
N GLY A 333 -12.33 15.19 -2.64
CA GLY A 333 -10.99 14.66 -2.88
C GLY A 333 -10.48 15.10 -4.24
N VAL A 334 -9.16 15.12 -4.44
CA VAL A 334 -8.55 15.59 -5.70
C VAL A 334 -8.28 14.41 -6.62
N MET A 335 -8.99 14.37 -7.74
CA MET A 335 -8.72 13.47 -8.87
C MET A 335 -7.62 14.10 -9.74
N THR A 336 -6.40 13.59 -9.63
CA THR A 336 -5.24 14.19 -10.30
C THR A 336 -5.20 13.91 -11.80
N ARG A 337 -5.73 12.77 -12.23
CA ARG A 337 -5.71 12.38 -13.64
C ARG A 337 -6.68 11.22 -13.92
N VAL A 338 -7.25 11.22 -15.14
CA VAL A 338 -7.93 10.09 -15.77
C VAL A 338 -7.04 9.53 -16.90
N PHE A 339 -6.99 8.22 -17.07
CA PHE A 339 -6.19 7.59 -18.12
C PHE A 339 -6.86 6.33 -18.64
N ARG A 340 -6.55 5.98 -19.90
CA ARG A 340 -7.04 4.77 -20.57
C ARG A 340 -6.23 3.56 -20.13
N SER A 341 -6.92 2.50 -19.69
CA SER A 341 -6.31 1.26 -19.17
C SER A 341 -6.36 0.08 -20.16
N GLY A 342 -6.78 0.33 -21.41
CA GLY A 342 -6.83 -0.70 -22.46
C GLY A 342 -8.25 -1.12 -22.84
N VAL A 343 -8.40 -2.34 -23.33
CA VAL A 343 -9.68 -2.99 -23.63
C VAL A 343 -9.78 -4.22 -22.74
N LYS A 344 -10.88 -4.37 -22.01
CA LYS A 344 -11.11 -5.48 -21.07
C LYS A 344 -12.53 -6.01 -21.20
N ALA A 345 -12.74 -7.26 -20.79
CA ALA A 345 -14.07 -7.80 -20.54
C ALA A 345 -14.74 -7.02 -19.42
N VAL A 346 -15.96 -6.55 -19.64
CA VAL A 346 -16.70 -5.71 -18.71
C VAL A 346 -18.05 -6.32 -18.36
N PHE A 347 -18.51 -6.02 -17.17
CA PHE A 347 -19.75 -6.51 -16.58
C PHE A 347 -20.55 -5.32 -16.04
N GLU A 348 -21.84 -5.34 -16.24
CA GLU A 348 -22.76 -4.36 -15.66
C GLU A 348 -23.26 -4.85 -14.31
N LEU A 349 -22.97 -4.11 -13.26
CA LEU A 349 -23.51 -4.28 -11.92
C LEU A 349 -24.82 -3.50 -11.82
N LYS A 350 -25.91 -4.19 -11.46
CA LYS A 350 -27.25 -3.60 -11.25
C LYS A 350 -27.65 -3.69 -9.79
N LEU A 351 -28.02 -2.56 -9.21
CA LEU A 351 -28.43 -2.46 -7.82
C LEU A 351 -29.96 -2.32 -7.69
N ALA A 352 -30.47 -2.66 -6.52
CA ALA A 352 -31.91 -2.63 -6.23
C ALA A 352 -32.49 -1.20 -6.22
N SER A 353 -31.66 -0.17 -6.03
CA SER A 353 -32.05 1.24 -6.20
C SER A 353 -32.25 1.64 -7.67
N GLY A 354 -31.86 0.79 -8.62
CA GLY A 354 -31.81 1.11 -10.05
C GLY A 354 -30.49 1.70 -10.52
N ARG A 355 -29.52 1.94 -9.64
CA ARG A 355 -28.17 2.37 -10.00
C ARG A 355 -27.46 1.27 -10.78
N THR A 356 -26.63 1.68 -11.74
CA THR A 356 -25.83 0.76 -12.53
C THR A 356 -24.44 1.29 -12.74
N VAL A 357 -23.45 0.41 -12.81
CA VAL A 357 -22.09 0.74 -13.23
C VAL A 357 -21.51 -0.42 -14.04
N THR A 358 -20.77 -0.09 -15.09
CA THR A 358 -20.10 -1.08 -15.93
C THR A 358 -18.59 -1.04 -15.64
N ALA A 359 -18.08 -2.17 -15.18
CA ALA A 359 -16.70 -2.30 -14.72
C ALA A 359 -16.05 -3.61 -15.20
N SER A 360 -14.72 -3.67 -15.18
CA SER A 360 -13.99 -4.93 -15.38
C SER A 360 -14.14 -5.85 -14.15
N ALA A 361 -13.96 -7.15 -14.34
CA ALA A 361 -14.11 -8.18 -13.30
C ALA A 361 -13.32 -7.89 -12.01
N ASN A 362 -12.17 -7.25 -12.14
CA ASN A 362 -11.27 -6.94 -11.01
C ASN A 362 -11.58 -5.59 -10.35
N HIS A 363 -12.69 -4.91 -10.71
CA HIS A 363 -12.98 -3.60 -10.11
C HIS A 363 -13.51 -3.77 -8.69
N PRO A 364 -12.90 -3.12 -7.68
CA PRO A 364 -13.32 -3.29 -6.29
C PRO A 364 -14.46 -2.35 -5.92
N PHE A 365 -15.45 -2.91 -5.24
CA PHE A 365 -16.60 -2.22 -4.65
C PHE A 365 -16.58 -2.36 -3.13
N LEU A 366 -16.98 -1.33 -2.41
CA LEU A 366 -17.01 -1.34 -0.96
C LEU A 366 -18.22 -2.14 -0.46
N THR A 367 -17.95 -3.16 0.36
CA THR A 367 -18.96 -3.94 1.11
C THR A 367 -18.77 -3.72 2.62
N LEU A 368 -19.60 -4.30 3.47
CA LEU A 368 -19.41 -4.27 4.93
C LEU A 368 -18.12 -4.94 5.39
N ASP A 369 -17.66 -5.95 4.65
CA ASP A 369 -16.41 -6.68 4.93
C ASP A 369 -15.18 -6.02 4.28
N GLY A 370 -15.35 -4.85 3.66
CA GLY A 370 -14.31 -4.10 2.97
C GLY A 370 -14.47 -4.14 1.44
N TRP A 371 -13.36 -3.92 0.73
CA TRP A 371 -13.34 -3.84 -0.74
C TRP A 371 -13.33 -5.24 -1.36
N VAL A 372 -14.34 -5.54 -2.19
CA VAL A 372 -14.53 -6.84 -2.89
C VAL A 372 -14.58 -6.63 -4.39
N HIS A 373 -13.93 -7.51 -5.16
CA HIS A 373 -13.94 -7.42 -6.63
C HIS A 373 -15.28 -7.78 -7.22
N LEU A 374 -15.61 -7.18 -8.36
CA LEU A 374 -16.83 -7.49 -9.09
C LEU A 374 -16.96 -9.00 -9.40
N ALA A 375 -15.84 -9.68 -9.68
CA ALA A 375 -15.83 -11.13 -9.95
C ALA A 375 -16.23 -11.99 -8.73
N ASP A 376 -16.03 -11.48 -7.52
CA ASP A 376 -16.31 -12.18 -6.26
C ASP A 376 -17.66 -11.77 -5.66
N LEU A 377 -18.32 -10.79 -6.27
CA LEU A 377 -19.65 -10.32 -5.89
C LEU A 377 -20.74 -11.21 -6.49
N ALA A 378 -21.85 -11.33 -5.79
CA ALA A 378 -23.02 -12.09 -6.24
C ALA A 378 -24.32 -11.32 -5.96
N ALA A 379 -25.41 -11.70 -6.64
CA ALA A 379 -26.73 -11.18 -6.34
C ALA A 379 -27.13 -11.49 -4.89
N GLY A 380 -27.73 -10.52 -4.20
CA GLY A 380 -28.06 -10.57 -2.78
C GLY A 380 -26.97 -10.04 -1.85
N MET A 381 -25.75 -9.75 -2.34
CA MET A 381 -24.73 -9.01 -1.57
C MET A 381 -25.00 -7.50 -1.64
N TYR A 382 -24.38 -6.74 -0.73
CA TYR A 382 -24.57 -5.30 -0.62
C TYR A 382 -23.28 -4.55 -0.92
N VAL A 383 -23.40 -3.44 -1.66
CA VAL A 383 -22.28 -2.52 -1.93
C VAL A 383 -22.62 -1.10 -1.50
N ALA A 384 -21.59 -0.33 -1.20
CA ALA A 384 -21.73 1.06 -0.79
C ALA A 384 -22.08 1.94 -1.99
N SER A 385 -23.17 2.68 -1.90
CA SER A 385 -23.56 3.72 -2.85
C SER A 385 -23.75 5.06 -2.13
N SER A 386 -23.72 6.17 -2.89
CA SER A 386 -23.91 7.52 -2.34
C SER A 386 -25.37 7.73 -1.92
N ARG A 387 -25.58 8.34 -0.76
CA ARG A 387 -26.93 8.84 -0.37
C ARG A 387 -27.26 10.18 -1.03
N VAL A 388 -26.27 10.85 -1.58
CA VAL A 388 -26.41 12.14 -2.26
C VAL A 388 -26.38 11.90 -3.77
N GLY A 389 -27.40 12.38 -4.47
CA GLY A 389 -27.56 12.13 -5.90
C GLY A 389 -28.33 10.81 -6.20
N GLY A 390 -28.54 10.53 -7.47
CA GLY A 390 -29.22 9.34 -7.96
C GLY A 390 -30.73 9.29 -7.72
N PRO A 391 -31.38 8.14 -8.01
CA PRO A 391 -32.82 7.96 -7.83
C PRO A 391 -33.22 8.05 -6.35
N GLU A 392 -34.40 8.57 -6.10
CA GLU A 392 -34.97 8.64 -4.74
C GLU A 392 -35.13 7.22 -4.18
N VAL A 393 -34.44 6.95 -3.07
CA VAL A 393 -34.42 5.62 -2.44
C VAL A 393 -35.57 5.53 -1.42
N ASP A 394 -36.34 4.45 -1.47
CA ASP A 394 -37.35 4.16 -0.42
C ASP A 394 -36.67 4.17 0.96
N PRO A 395 -37.11 5.01 1.92
CA PRO A 395 -36.52 5.08 3.25
C PRO A 395 -36.46 3.73 4.00
N ARG A 396 -37.29 2.77 3.59
CA ARG A 396 -37.28 1.41 4.16
C ARG A 396 -36.08 0.58 3.73
N ARG A 397 -35.42 0.97 2.64
CA ARG A 397 -34.17 0.32 2.13
C ARG A 397 -32.90 0.94 2.67
N ASP A 398 -32.99 2.08 3.37
CA ASP A 398 -31.84 2.72 4.02
C ASP A 398 -31.55 2.03 5.38
N ALA A 399 -31.26 0.75 5.32
CA ALA A 399 -30.86 -0.06 6.46
C ALA A 399 -29.42 -0.58 6.26
N ILE A 400 -28.74 -0.82 7.37
CA ILE A 400 -27.45 -1.48 7.37
C ILE A 400 -27.69 -2.98 7.22
N PRO A 401 -27.04 -3.67 6.28
CA PRO A 401 -27.26 -5.08 5.99
C PRO A 401 -27.12 -5.98 7.23
N ARG A 402 -27.82 -7.09 7.23
CA ARG A 402 -27.85 -8.03 8.36
C ARG A 402 -26.49 -8.63 8.72
N GLU A 403 -25.57 -8.68 7.77
CA GLU A 403 -24.18 -9.17 7.93
C GLU A 403 -23.42 -8.38 9.00
N VAL A 404 -23.86 -7.17 9.33
CA VAL A 404 -23.29 -6.39 10.45
C VAL A 404 -23.41 -7.12 11.80
N TRP A 405 -24.37 -8.05 11.94
CA TRP A 405 -24.52 -8.82 13.16
C TRP A 405 -23.34 -9.72 13.44
N ASP A 406 -22.71 -10.29 12.41
CA ASP A 406 -21.51 -11.10 12.55
C ASP A 406 -20.35 -10.27 13.11
N TYR A 407 -20.27 -9.00 12.71
CA TYR A 407 -19.30 -8.06 13.28
C TYR A 407 -19.62 -7.72 14.73
N ILE A 408 -20.89 -7.41 15.04
CA ILE A 408 -21.34 -7.07 16.38
C ILE A 408 -21.13 -8.24 17.36
N GLU A 409 -21.45 -9.47 16.96
CA GLU A 409 -21.24 -10.67 17.77
C GLU A 409 -19.76 -10.91 18.05
N ARG A 410 -18.89 -10.83 17.06
CA ARG A 410 -17.43 -10.91 17.24
C ARG A 410 -16.90 -9.85 18.19
N LYS A 411 -17.40 -8.61 18.09
CA LYS A 411 -16.98 -7.49 18.92
C LYS A 411 -17.49 -7.63 20.37
N SER A 412 -18.71 -8.09 20.57
CA SER A 412 -19.30 -8.30 21.90
C SER A 412 -18.55 -9.35 22.72
N LEU A 413 -18.03 -10.39 22.07
CA LEU A 413 -17.17 -11.40 22.68
C LEU A 413 -15.90 -10.79 23.31
N LEU A 414 -15.39 -9.72 22.71
CA LEU A 414 -14.15 -9.06 23.15
C LEU A 414 -14.37 -8.09 24.33
N VAL A 415 -15.59 -7.56 24.53
CA VAL A 415 -15.85 -6.47 25.49
C VAL A 415 -16.63 -6.93 26.72
N ASN A 416 -17.66 -7.78 26.57
CA ASN A 416 -18.62 -8.10 27.64
C ASN A 416 -18.94 -9.60 27.78
N GLY A 417 -18.22 -10.50 27.13
CA GLY A 417 -18.55 -11.93 27.01
C GLY A 417 -19.62 -12.18 25.92
N PRO A 418 -20.01 -13.46 25.68
CA PRO A 418 -20.86 -13.81 24.56
C PRO A 418 -22.26 -13.19 24.72
N LEU A 419 -22.47 -12.01 24.13
CA LEU A 419 -23.75 -11.34 23.97
C LEU A 419 -24.29 -11.72 22.59
N ARG A 420 -25.33 -12.51 22.53
CA ARG A 420 -26.04 -12.73 21.28
C ARG A 420 -26.75 -11.43 20.87
N ALA A 421 -26.85 -11.16 19.59
CA ALA A 421 -27.54 -9.98 19.08
C ALA A 421 -28.96 -9.83 19.63
N HIS A 422 -29.66 -10.95 19.90
CA HIS A 422 -30.95 -10.98 20.59
C HIS A 422 -30.91 -10.31 21.97
N ASP A 423 -29.91 -10.65 22.79
CA ASP A 423 -29.79 -10.14 24.17
C ASP A 423 -29.45 -8.64 24.17
N LEU A 424 -28.71 -8.18 23.15
CA LEU A 424 -28.38 -6.77 22.96
C LEU A 424 -29.61 -5.95 22.57
N ILE A 425 -30.45 -6.45 21.64
CA ILE A 425 -31.66 -5.79 21.19
C ILE A 425 -32.67 -5.71 22.35
N GLU A 426 -32.81 -6.77 23.17
CA GLU A 426 -33.68 -6.80 24.33
C GLU A 426 -33.25 -5.77 25.40
N ARG A 427 -31.92 -5.66 25.65
CA ARG A 427 -31.36 -4.64 26.56
C ARG A 427 -31.59 -3.21 26.07
N LEU A 428 -31.66 -3.00 24.77
CA LEU A 428 -31.93 -1.70 24.15
C LEU A 428 -33.45 -1.35 24.15
N GLY A 429 -34.33 -2.24 24.69
CA GLY A 429 -35.73 -1.98 24.87
C GLY A 429 -36.60 -2.11 23.62
N GLU A 430 -36.12 -2.80 22.60
CA GLU A 430 -36.90 -3.16 21.42
C GLU A 430 -37.78 -4.38 21.75
N ALA A 431 -39.09 -4.32 21.48
CA ALA A 431 -40.03 -5.40 21.78
C ALA A 431 -39.64 -6.70 21.04
N ALA A 432 -39.75 -7.85 21.70
CA ALA A 432 -39.36 -9.17 21.19
C ALA A 432 -39.95 -9.56 19.81
N GLY A 433 -41.04 -8.92 19.36
CA GLY A 433 -41.60 -9.10 18.00
C GLY A 433 -40.84 -8.36 16.90
N GLY A 434 -40.00 -7.39 17.24
CA GLY A 434 -39.12 -6.66 16.30
C GLY A 434 -37.78 -7.39 16.04
N CYS A 435 -37.34 -8.20 16.97
CA CYS A 435 -36.05 -8.88 16.93
C CYS A 435 -35.88 -9.79 15.69
N HIS A 436 -36.87 -10.60 15.38
CA HIS A 436 -36.81 -11.51 14.22
C HIS A 436 -36.72 -10.76 12.88
N ARG A 437 -37.48 -9.63 12.76
CA ARG A 437 -37.42 -8.79 11.56
C ARG A 437 -36.09 -8.07 11.39
N VAL A 438 -35.51 -7.59 12.46
CA VAL A 438 -34.22 -6.90 12.43
C VAL A 438 -33.10 -7.84 11.97
N TYR A 439 -33.15 -9.11 12.37
CA TYR A 439 -32.21 -10.14 11.93
C TYR A 439 -32.32 -10.51 10.44
N GLU A 440 -33.56 -10.47 9.90
CA GLU A 440 -33.80 -10.84 8.51
C GLU A 440 -33.70 -9.66 7.53
N GLN A 441 -33.99 -8.44 7.99
CA GLN A 441 -34.16 -7.26 7.12
C GLN A 441 -33.02 -6.21 7.26
N GLY A 442 -32.05 -6.43 8.15
CA GLY A 442 -30.98 -5.47 8.44
C GLY A 442 -31.32 -4.53 9.60
N VAL A 443 -30.37 -3.67 9.95
CA VAL A 443 -30.39 -2.79 11.12
C VAL A 443 -30.69 -1.36 10.69
N SER A 444 -31.71 -0.72 11.29
CA SER A 444 -31.97 0.70 11.05
C SER A 444 -30.82 1.56 11.61
N ARG A 445 -30.54 2.70 10.98
CA ARG A 445 -29.48 3.61 11.42
C ARG A 445 -29.66 4.08 12.86
N SER A 446 -30.88 4.40 13.26
CA SER A 446 -31.21 4.79 14.64
C SER A 446 -30.88 3.68 15.65
N LEU A 447 -31.18 2.43 15.30
CA LEU A 447 -30.82 1.30 16.14
C LEU A 447 -29.30 1.08 16.15
N MET A 448 -28.61 1.26 15.00
CA MET A 448 -27.14 1.16 14.93
C MET A 448 -26.44 2.21 15.81
N CYS A 449 -26.89 3.45 15.82
CA CYS A 449 -26.36 4.46 16.73
C CYS A 449 -26.52 4.05 18.21
N ARG A 450 -27.65 3.48 18.59
CA ARG A 450 -27.89 2.98 19.96
C ARG A 450 -27.02 1.75 20.29
N ILE A 451 -26.78 0.88 19.30
CA ILE A 451 -25.85 -0.25 19.46
C ILE A 451 -24.43 0.27 19.67
N ALA A 452 -24.01 1.27 18.90
CA ALA A 452 -22.69 1.90 19.03
C ALA A 452 -22.48 2.59 20.39
N GLU A 453 -23.54 3.16 20.98
CA GLU A 453 -23.49 3.71 22.34
C GLU A 453 -23.34 2.60 23.41
N ALA A 454 -23.98 1.45 23.18
CA ALA A 454 -23.93 0.32 24.11
C ALA A 454 -22.62 -0.52 23.97
N LEU A 455 -22.08 -0.57 22.78
CA LEU A 455 -20.79 -1.18 22.43
C LEU A 455 -19.90 -0.09 21.85
N PRO A 456 -19.06 0.60 22.66
CA PRO A 456 -18.25 1.72 22.18
C PRO A 456 -17.28 1.28 21.06
N ASP A 457 -17.73 1.42 19.83
CA ASP A 457 -17.00 1.06 18.62
C ASP A 457 -17.22 2.13 17.56
N GLN A 458 -16.10 2.70 17.07
CA GLN A 458 -16.14 3.80 16.11
C GLN A 458 -16.78 3.37 14.78
N PHE A 459 -16.49 2.17 14.30
CA PHE A 459 -17.02 1.67 13.03
C PHE A 459 -18.56 1.53 13.08
N LEU A 460 -19.11 1.04 14.20
CA LEU A 460 -20.58 0.97 14.38
C LEU A 460 -21.23 2.37 14.44
N ALA A 461 -20.54 3.33 15.08
CA ALA A 461 -20.99 4.72 15.11
C ALA A 461 -20.96 5.34 13.70
N ASP A 462 -19.91 5.11 12.95
CA ASP A 462 -19.75 5.57 11.58
C ASP A 462 -20.80 4.96 10.66
N LEU A 463 -21.11 3.67 10.77
CA LEU A 463 -22.19 3.02 10.03
C LEU A 463 -23.55 3.68 10.28
N GLY A 464 -23.86 4.00 11.54
CA GLY A 464 -25.11 4.64 11.93
C GLY A 464 -25.30 6.04 11.34
N THR A 465 -24.21 6.79 11.19
CA THR A 465 -24.19 8.19 10.73
C THR A 465 -23.70 8.37 9.29
N SER A 466 -23.31 7.28 8.60
CA SER A 466 -22.64 7.32 7.29
C SER A 466 -23.44 8.01 6.19
N ALA A 467 -22.73 8.60 5.23
CA ALA A 467 -23.28 9.11 3.97
C ALA A 467 -23.48 8.01 2.91
N VAL A 468 -23.31 6.75 3.29
CA VAL A 468 -23.41 5.56 2.42
C VAL A 468 -24.80 4.93 2.51
N LEU A 469 -25.36 4.54 1.38
CA LEU A 469 -26.46 3.61 1.25
C LEU A 469 -25.89 2.24 0.94
N TRP A 470 -26.25 1.22 1.71
CA TRP A 470 -25.92 -0.17 1.40
C TRP A 470 -26.97 -0.73 0.44
N ASP A 471 -26.60 -0.89 -0.82
CA ASP A 471 -27.50 -1.18 -1.91
C ASP A 471 -27.32 -2.63 -2.39
N GLU A 472 -28.41 -3.37 -2.48
CA GLU A 472 -28.39 -4.80 -2.81
C GLU A 472 -28.09 -5.01 -4.30
N ILE A 473 -27.21 -5.95 -4.60
CA ILE A 473 -26.90 -6.39 -5.97
C ILE A 473 -28.04 -7.27 -6.48
N VAL A 474 -28.69 -6.81 -7.55
CA VAL A 474 -29.76 -7.56 -8.22
C VAL A 474 -29.19 -8.48 -9.28
N ALA A 475 -28.23 -8.00 -10.08
CA ALA A 475 -27.64 -8.77 -11.17
C ALA A 475 -26.23 -8.25 -11.53
N ILE A 476 -25.40 -9.15 -12.04
CA ILE A 476 -24.12 -8.86 -12.68
C ILE A 476 -24.16 -9.50 -14.07
N GLU A 477 -24.18 -8.67 -15.12
CA GLU A 477 -24.36 -9.13 -16.49
C GLU A 477 -23.12 -8.85 -17.35
N PRO A 478 -22.62 -9.81 -18.14
CA PRO A 478 -21.52 -9.57 -19.06
C PRO A 478 -21.94 -8.62 -20.20
N ARG A 479 -21.09 -7.64 -20.52
CA ARG A 479 -21.29 -6.64 -21.59
C ARG A 479 -20.27 -6.76 -22.73
N GLY A 480 -19.46 -7.82 -22.76
CA GLY A 480 -18.44 -8.04 -23.76
C GLY A 480 -17.14 -7.32 -23.43
N GLU A 481 -16.40 -6.90 -24.46
CA GLU A 481 -15.15 -6.15 -24.32
C GLU A 481 -15.36 -4.67 -24.65
N ALA A 482 -14.82 -3.79 -23.82
CA ALA A 482 -14.90 -2.33 -24.02
C ALA A 482 -13.58 -1.63 -23.65
N PRO A 483 -13.31 -0.45 -24.24
CA PRO A 483 -12.28 0.45 -23.74
C PRO A 483 -12.58 0.85 -22.30
N VAL A 484 -11.58 0.69 -21.42
CA VAL A 484 -11.76 0.99 -19.99
C VAL A 484 -10.76 2.02 -19.51
N PHE A 485 -11.20 2.77 -18.50
CA PHE A 485 -10.50 3.91 -17.93
C PHE A 485 -10.38 3.71 -16.42
N ASP A 486 -9.38 4.37 -15.84
CA ASP A 486 -9.19 4.45 -14.40
C ASP A 486 -8.79 5.88 -14.03
N ALA A 487 -8.95 6.24 -12.77
CA ALA A 487 -8.66 7.57 -12.26
C ALA A 487 -7.72 7.49 -11.05
N THR A 488 -6.96 8.56 -10.83
CA THR A 488 -6.10 8.69 -9.65
C THR A 488 -6.68 9.72 -8.71
N VAL A 489 -7.08 9.31 -7.50
CA VAL A 489 -7.58 10.20 -6.44
C VAL A 489 -6.63 10.16 -5.25
N GLN A 490 -6.20 11.33 -4.77
CA GLN A 490 -5.26 11.44 -3.65
C GLN A 490 -5.97 11.29 -2.31
N GLY A 491 -5.27 10.70 -1.34
CA GLY A 491 -5.69 10.63 0.06
C GLY A 491 -6.65 9.47 0.35
N THR A 492 -7.87 9.55 -0.09
CA THR A 492 -8.93 8.55 0.18
C THR A 492 -8.86 7.31 -0.69
N HIS A 493 -8.17 7.37 -1.84
CA HIS A 493 -8.01 6.28 -2.81
C HIS A 493 -9.31 5.67 -3.33
N ASN A 494 -10.41 6.40 -3.23
CA ASN A 494 -11.73 6.02 -3.74
C ASN A 494 -12.44 7.24 -4.33
N PHE A 495 -13.52 7.01 -5.04
CA PHE A 495 -14.39 8.06 -5.58
C PHE A 495 -15.79 7.51 -5.87
N VAL A 496 -16.73 8.41 -6.13
CA VAL A 496 -18.12 8.05 -6.46
C VAL A 496 -18.28 8.01 -7.97
N ALA A 497 -18.62 6.84 -8.52
CA ALA A 497 -18.82 6.56 -9.93
C ALA A 497 -20.17 5.88 -10.17
N GLY A 498 -21.07 6.49 -10.97
CA GLY A 498 -22.44 6.01 -11.14
C GLY A 498 -23.19 5.94 -9.81
N ASP A 499 -22.92 6.89 -8.91
CA ASP A 499 -23.40 6.94 -7.54
C ASP A 499 -22.96 5.76 -6.64
N ILE A 500 -21.99 4.96 -7.06
CA ILE A 500 -21.44 3.82 -6.33
C ILE A 500 -20.01 4.15 -5.89
N VAL A 501 -19.61 3.75 -4.69
CA VAL A 501 -18.27 3.99 -4.16
C VAL A 501 -17.30 2.93 -4.74
N VAL A 502 -16.27 3.40 -5.43
CA VAL A 502 -15.28 2.57 -6.13
C VAL A 502 -13.86 2.92 -5.71
N HIS A 503 -12.93 1.96 -5.81
CA HIS A 503 -11.55 2.12 -5.39
C HIS A 503 -10.61 2.33 -6.57
N ASN A 504 -9.49 3.05 -6.34
CA ASN A 504 -8.42 3.23 -7.30
C ASN A 504 -7.12 2.49 -6.89
N SER A 505 -6.03 2.61 -7.66
CA SER A 505 -4.93 1.62 -7.75
C SER A 505 -3.70 1.85 -6.86
N ILE A 506 -2.86 0.80 -6.68
CA ILE A 506 -1.69 0.64 -5.78
C ILE A 506 -0.50 1.57 -6.10
N GLU A 507 -0.26 1.94 -7.38
CA GLU A 507 0.91 2.75 -7.75
C GLU A 507 0.88 4.17 -7.18
N GLN A 508 -0.19 4.54 -6.48
CA GLN A 508 -0.39 5.89 -5.96
C GLN A 508 0.51 6.20 -4.78
N ASP A 509 0.77 5.23 -3.91
CA ASP A 509 1.65 5.39 -2.75
C ASP A 509 3.12 5.54 -3.15
N ALA A 510 3.50 5.00 -4.33
CA ALA A 510 4.86 5.09 -4.82
C ALA A 510 5.22 6.51 -5.30
N ASP A 511 6.38 6.99 -4.90
CA ASP A 511 6.97 8.21 -5.41
C ASP A 511 7.64 7.98 -6.77
N VAL A 512 8.22 6.79 -6.95
CA VAL A 512 8.89 6.35 -8.17
C VAL A 512 8.39 4.97 -8.56
N VAL A 513 8.15 4.76 -9.87
CA VAL A 513 7.84 3.44 -10.44
C VAL A 513 8.82 3.17 -11.57
N LEU A 514 9.54 2.06 -11.42
CA LEU A 514 10.53 1.58 -12.39
C LEU A 514 10.04 0.27 -13.01
N PHE A 515 10.08 0.18 -14.33
CA PHE A 515 9.85 -1.06 -15.04
C PHE A 515 11.14 -1.59 -15.65
N ILE A 516 11.30 -2.91 -15.63
CA ILE A 516 12.38 -3.58 -16.35
C ILE A 516 11.79 -4.17 -17.63
N TYR A 517 12.37 -3.78 -18.76
CA TYR A 517 12.04 -4.32 -20.06
C TYR A 517 13.30 -4.89 -20.73
N ARG A 518 13.20 -6.15 -21.18
CA ARG A 518 14.26 -6.81 -21.94
C ARG A 518 13.67 -7.35 -23.24
N GLY A 519 14.06 -6.72 -24.37
CA GLY A 519 13.56 -7.08 -25.70
C GLY A 519 13.84 -8.54 -26.08
N GLU A 520 15.00 -9.08 -25.73
CA GLU A 520 15.40 -10.47 -25.95
C GLU A 520 14.49 -11.52 -25.28
N TYR A 521 13.86 -11.16 -24.15
CA TYR A 521 12.93 -12.04 -23.43
C TYR A 521 11.67 -12.34 -24.27
N TYR A 522 11.21 -11.37 -25.05
CA TYR A 522 10.02 -11.48 -25.88
C TYR A 522 10.34 -11.85 -27.32
N ASN A 523 11.52 -11.51 -27.80
CA ASN A 523 12.03 -11.83 -29.13
C ASN A 523 13.49 -12.30 -29.04
N PRO A 524 13.73 -13.63 -29.04
CA PRO A 524 15.10 -14.19 -28.97
C PRO A 524 16.01 -13.80 -30.14
N GLU A 525 15.43 -13.36 -31.27
CA GLU A 525 16.18 -12.91 -32.46
C GLU A 525 16.45 -11.39 -32.45
N SER A 526 16.17 -10.71 -31.34
CA SER A 526 16.45 -9.28 -31.21
C SER A 526 17.94 -8.99 -31.32
N ASP A 527 18.30 -7.96 -32.07
CA ASP A 527 19.68 -7.44 -32.16
C ASP A 527 20.19 -6.83 -30.84
N GLN A 528 19.29 -6.62 -29.85
CA GLN A 528 19.58 -6.02 -28.54
C GLN A 528 19.79 -7.08 -27.45
N ARG A 529 20.62 -8.08 -27.69
CA ARG A 529 20.90 -9.14 -26.71
C ARG A 529 21.63 -8.57 -25.49
N GLY A 530 21.19 -8.96 -24.30
CA GLY A 530 21.77 -8.52 -23.02
C GLY A 530 21.41 -7.07 -22.65
N LEU A 531 20.72 -6.31 -23.51
CA LEU A 531 20.28 -4.97 -23.19
C LEU A 531 18.98 -4.99 -22.40
N ALA A 532 18.96 -4.25 -21.30
CA ALA A 532 17.78 -3.99 -20.50
C ALA A 532 17.48 -2.49 -20.47
N GLU A 533 16.22 -2.17 -20.58
CA GLU A 533 15.72 -0.80 -20.43
C GLU A 533 15.01 -0.69 -19.08
N ILE A 534 15.48 0.24 -18.23
CA ILE A 534 14.83 0.59 -16.97
C ILE A 534 13.99 1.83 -17.23
N ILE A 535 12.68 1.65 -17.29
CA ILE A 535 11.72 2.71 -17.62
C ILE A 535 11.27 3.36 -16.32
N VAL A 536 11.56 4.64 -16.13
CA VAL A 536 11.03 5.49 -15.06
C VAL A 536 9.64 5.94 -15.50
N ALA A 537 8.61 5.19 -15.13
CA ALA A 537 7.24 5.43 -15.58
C ALA A 537 6.48 6.43 -14.69
N LYS A 538 6.92 6.60 -13.44
CA LYS A 538 6.43 7.60 -12.50
C LYS A 538 7.59 8.15 -11.70
N HIS A 539 7.63 9.47 -11.56
CA HIS A 539 8.53 10.17 -10.66
C HIS A 539 7.82 11.43 -10.15
N ARG A 540 7.46 11.47 -8.85
CA ARG A 540 6.69 12.60 -8.27
C ARG A 540 7.45 13.92 -8.32
N ASN A 541 8.77 13.87 -8.09
CA ASN A 541 9.60 15.05 -7.92
C ASN A 541 10.64 15.22 -9.05
N GLY A 542 10.44 14.55 -10.20
CA GLY A 542 11.42 14.60 -11.28
C GLY A 542 10.88 14.09 -12.61
N PRO A 543 11.73 14.04 -13.64
CA PRO A 543 11.34 13.61 -14.98
C PRO A 543 11.09 12.10 -15.04
N VAL A 544 10.26 11.70 -15.99
CA VAL A 544 10.14 10.32 -16.47
C VAL A 544 11.08 10.09 -17.63
N GLY A 545 11.48 8.85 -17.87
CA GLY A 545 12.43 8.53 -18.93
C GLY A 545 12.85 7.08 -18.92
N SER A 546 13.95 6.73 -19.55
CA SER A 546 14.51 5.39 -19.50
C SER A 546 16.03 5.40 -19.41
N ALA A 547 16.58 4.46 -18.67
CA ALA A 547 18.00 4.18 -18.55
C ALA A 547 18.32 2.83 -19.20
N LYS A 548 19.43 2.74 -19.94
CA LYS A 548 19.88 1.49 -20.56
C LYS A 548 20.94 0.83 -19.70
N LEU A 549 20.74 -0.45 -19.40
CA LEU A 549 21.69 -1.28 -18.66
C LEU A 549 21.99 -2.55 -19.45
N VAL A 550 23.13 -3.17 -19.14
CA VAL A 550 23.50 -4.48 -19.68
C VAL A 550 23.19 -5.54 -18.62
N PHE A 551 22.42 -6.55 -18.97
CA PHE A 551 22.13 -7.68 -18.10
C PHE A 551 23.06 -8.86 -18.40
N HIS A 552 23.84 -9.26 -17.42
CA HIS A 552 24.72 -10.44 -17.48
C HIS A 552 24.03 -11.65 -16.87
N ALA A 553 23.46 -12.49 -17.71
CA ALA A 553 22.70 -13.68 -17.28
C ALA A 553 23.54 -14.65 -16.44
N ASP A 554 24.83 -14.82 -16.78
CA ASP A 554 25.75 -15.73 -16.08
C ASP A 554 25.98 -15.34 -14.63
N TYR A 555 26.06 -14.03 -14.36
CA TYR A 555 26.30 -13.46 -13.03
C TYR A 555 25.01 -12.97 -12.37
N THR A 556 23.88 -13.02 -13.09
CA THR A 556 22.58 -12.50 -12.65
C THR A 556 22.62 -11.05 -12.14
N THR A 557 23.37 -10.18 -12.84
CA THR A 557 23.57 -8.78 -12.46
C THR A 557 23.36 -7.83 -13.62
N PHE A 558 23.05 -6.56 -13.29
CA PHE A 558 23.03 -5.45 -14.25
C PHE A 558 24.33 -4.65 -14.14
N GLU A 559 24.78 -4.10 -15.24
CA GLU A 559 25.90 -3.17 -15.32
C GLU A 559 25.52 -1.95 -16.16
N ASN A 560 26.23 -0.85 -15.96
CA ASN A 560 26.06 0.35 -16.79
C ASN A 560 26.39 0.03 -18.25
N ALA A 561 25.53 0.48 -19.17
CA ALA A 561 25.84 0.40 -20.60
C ALA A 561 27.01 1.33 -20.93
N ALA A 562 27.86 0.95 -21.88
CA ALA A 562 28.90 1.82 -22.36
C ALA A 562 28.25 3.08 -22.97
N ARG A 563 28.71 4.26 -22.60
CA ARG A 563 28.32 5.51 -23.25
C ARG A 563 29.00 5.57 -24.61
N GLU A 564 28.21 5.70 -25.69
CA GLU A 564 28.70 5.97 -27.04
C GLU A 564 29.32 7.38 -27.15
#